data_2d33815a12e1d0290286d1ab07d5fd20
#
_entry.id   2d33815a12e1d0290286d1ab07d5fd20
#
_cell.length_a   1.000
_cell.length_b   1.000
_cell.length_c   1.000
_cell.angle_alpha   90.00
_cell.angle_beta   90.00
_cell.angle_gamma   90.00
#
_symmetry.space_group_name_H-M   'P 1'
#
loop_
_entity.id
_entity.type
_entity.pdbx_description
1 polymer ?
#
loop_
_entity_poly.entity_id
_entity_poly.type
_entity_poly.pdbx_seq_one_letter_code
_entity_poly.pdbx_strand_id
1 'polypeptide(L)'
;MKKFLQIVAAAVIALPLVATAHGPTRQEVDEKIVINASPEKVWGMLKDFSAIDKWHPAVESVEMKSDKVRVLTLKSEGNPTITEELDKINDEKMTLIYKITDMSVVKTITFNSKDTPYYTLPVSTYKSWIYVNEVDGGTEVRWRGKFYRSFMDNPPVPEGQSDAEAVEAVTAVYKSGLENLKNIMEK
;
A
#
# COMPACT_ATOMS: atom_id res chain seq x y z
N MET A 1 26.93 68.21 33.28
CA MET A 1 26.65 67.48 32.05
C MET A 1 26.61 65.99 32.38
N LYS A 2 25.39 65.43 32.49
CA LYS A 2 25.17 64.00 32.83
C LYS A 2 24.95 63.25 31.54
N LYS A 3 25.83 62.31 31.18
CA LYS A 3 25.69 61.40 30.04
C LYS A 3 24.79 60.27 30.46
N PHE A 4 23.60 60.18 29.85
CA PHE A 4 22.73 59.01 29.96
C PHE A 4 23.26 57.90 29.04
N LEU A 5 23.64 56.77 29.64
CA LEU A 5 24.00 55.55 28.93
C LEU A 5 22.71 54.74 28.70
N GLN A 6 22.22 54.67 27.49
CA GLN A 6 21.10 53.81 27.12
C GLN A 6 21.63 52.40 26.89
N ILE A 7 21.24 51.48 27.76
CA ILE A 7 21.46 50.03 27.58
C ILE A 7 20.27 49.52 26.76
N VAL A 8 20.53 49.17 25.50
CA VAL A 8 19.54 48.43 24.66
C VAL A 8 19.68 46.96 24.99
N ALA A 9 18.74 46.43 25.75
CA ALA A 9 18.64 45.01 26.01
C ALA A 9 18.01 44.32 24.76
N ALA A 10 18.81 43.63 23.97
CA ALA A 10 18.32 42.77 22.91
C ALA A 10 17.70 41.50 23.49
N ALA A 11 16.37 41.44 23.56
CA ALA A 11 15.65 40.22 23.90
C ALA A 11 15.76 39.21 22.75
N VAL A 12 16.63 38.21 22.91
CA VAL A 12 16.68 37.04 21.99
C VAL A 12 15.45 36.18 22.28
N ILE A 13 14.42 36.26 21.45
CA ILE A 13 13.28 35.37 21.49
C ILE A 13 13.75 34.02 20.95
N ALA A 14 14.10 33.10 21.83
CA ALA A 14 14.30 31.69 21.48
C ALA A 14 12.93 31.10 21.17
N LEU A 15 12.59 31.03 19.88
CA LEU A 15 11.46 30.23 19.42
C LEU A 15 11.78 28.76 19.69
N PRO A 16 10.94 28.04 20.47
CA PRO A 16 11.13 26.60 20.61
C PRO A 16 10.94 25.96 19.24
N LEU A 17 12.01 25.39 18.67
CA LEU A 17 11.93 24.43 17.58
C LEU A 17 11.18 23.22 18.15
N VAL A 18 9.86 23.19 17.97
CA VAL A 18 9.07 21.99 18.23
C VAL A 18 9.43 21.03 17.10
N ALA A 19 10.45 20.20 17.30
CA ALA A 19 10.70 19.07 16.46
C ALA A 19 9.53 18.09 16.68
N THR A 20 8.52 18.17 15.82
CA THR A 20 7.45 17.17 15.78
C THR A 20 8.05 15.90 15.22
N ALA A 21 8.57 15.04 16.10
CA ALA A 21 8.96 13.69 15.76
C ALA A 21 7.68 12.90 15.46
N HIS A 22 7.28 12.87 14.19
CA HIS A 22 6.15 12.07 13.74
C HIS A 22 6.66 10.72 13.26
N GLY A 23 6.34 9.68 14.04
CA GLY A 23 6.41 8.29 13.57
C GLY A 23 5.56 8.08 12.30
N PRO A 24 5.54 6.87 11.73
CA PRO A 24 4.72 6.57 10.56
C PRO A 24 3.24 6.83 10.86
N THR A 25 2.53 7.41 9.90
CA THR A 25 1.09 7.62 9.97
C THR A 25 0.36 6.58 9.14
N ARG A 26 -0.86 6.20 9.57
CA ARG A 26 -1.66 5.25 8.83
C ARG A 26 -2.12 5.87 7.53
N GLN A 27 -1.73 5.25 6.42
CA GLN A 27 -2.08 5.65 5.07
C GLN A 27 -3.29 4.86 4.58
N GLU A 28 -3.97 5.42 3.57
CA GLU A 28 -5.06 4.79 2.84
C GLU A 28 -4.90 5.05 1.35
N VAL A 29 -5.10 4.01 0.54
CA VAL A 29 -5.28 4.09 -0.91
C VAL A 29 -6.66 3.52 -1.23
N ASP A 30 -7.39 4.19 -2.13
CA ASP A 30 -8.76 3.86 -2.49
C ASP A 30 -8.96 4.14 -3.98
N GLU A 31 -8.79 3.11 -4.80
CA GLU A 31 -8.90 3.19 -6.25
C GLU A 31 -10.14 2.44 -6.73
N LYS A 32 -10.72 2.92 -7.82
CA LYS A 32 -11.92 2.32 -8.42
C LYS A 32 -11.93 2.43 -9.94
N ILE A 33 -12.63 1.49 -10.55
CA ILE A 33 -12.85 1.45 -12.00
C ILE A 33 -14.25 0.93 -12.30
N VAL A 34 -14.86 1.42 -13.40
CA VAL A 34 -16.10 0.86 -13.90
C VAL A 34 -15.78 -0.04 -15.09
N ILE A 35 -16.32 -1.25 -15.07
CA ILE A 35 -16.13 -2.32 -16.05
C ILE A 35 -17.48 -2.61 -16.72
N ASN A 36 -17.54 -2.63 -18.04
CA ASN A 36 -18.74 -3.00 -18.79
C ASN A 36 -18.92 -4.53 -18.83
N ALA A 37 -19.26 -5.09 -17.69
CA ALA A 37 -19.57 -6.50 -17.48
C ALA A 37 -20.50 -6.64 -16.28
N SER A 38 -21.18 -7.81 -16.14
CA SER A 38 -22.06 -8.02 -14.99
C SER A 38 -21.28 -8.21 -13.68
N PRO A 39 -21.85 -7.81 -12.54
CA PRO A 39 -21.22 -8.00 -11.22
C PRO A 39 -20.83 -9.45 -10.95
N GLU A 40 -21.66 -10.41 -11.36
CA GLU A 40 -21.38 -11.84 -11.15
C GLU A 40 -20.18 -12.32 -11.94
N LYS A 41 -20.01 -11.83 -13.19
CA LYS A 41 -18.83 -12.17 -14.01
C LYS A 41 -17.55 -11.62 -13.39
N VAL A 42 -17.55 -10.36 -12.95
CA VAL A 42 -16.41 -9.69 -12.31
C VAL A 42 -16.10 -10.33 -10.95
N TRP A 43 -17.13 -10.54 -10.12
CA TRP A 43 -16.98 -11.18 -8.83
C TRP A 43 -16.48 -12.62 -8.94
N GLY A 44 -16.95 -13.38 -9.92
CA GLY A 44 -16.50 -14.75 -10.21
C GLY A 44 -14.98 -14.83 -10.41
N MET A 45 -14.34 -13.81 -11.01
CA MET A 45 -12.89 -13.70 -11.14
C MET A 45 -12.22 -13.29 -9.84
N LEU A 46 -12.73 -12.27 -9.16
CA LEU A 46 -12.08 -11.66 -8.00
C LEU A 46 -12.18 -12.49 -6.73
N LYS A 47 -13.28 -13.26 -6.55
CA LYS A 47 -13.47 -14.11 -5.36
C LYS A 47 -12.55 -15.32 -5.31
N ASP A 48 -12.01 -15.75 -6.46
CA ASP A 48 -11.01 -16.82 -6.50
C ASP A 48 -9.68 -16.28 -5.99
N PHE A 49 -9.41 -16.51 -4.71
CA PHE A 49 -8.21 -16.02 -4.04
C PHE A 49 -6.92 -16.60 -4.65
N SER A 50 -7.01 -17.70 -5.39
CA SER A 50 -5.88 -18.33 -6.09
C SER A 50 -5.59 -17.74 -7.47
N ALA A 51 -6.47 -16.87 -8.01
CA ALA A 51 -6.47 -16.49 -9.43
C ALA A 51 -5.95 -15.06 -9.71
N ILE A 52 -5.27 -14.41 -8.76
CA ILE A 52 -4.77 -13.03 -8.97
C ILE A 52 -3.76 -12.93 -10.12
N ASP A 53 -2.99 -13.96 -10.40
CA ASP A 53 -2.06 -14.04 -11.53
C ASP A 53 -2.76 -13.99 -12.89
N LYS A 54 -4.05 -14.34 -12.95
CA LYS A 54 -4.86 -14.28 -14.16
C LYS A 54 -5.28 -12.87 -14.55
N TRP A 55 -5.31 -11.96 -13.58
CA TRP A 55 -5.79 -10.60 -13.81
C TRP A 55 -4.84 -9.49 -13.36
N HIS A 56 -3.90 -9.73 -12.45
CA HIS A 56 -2.94 -8.72 -12.02
C HIS A 56 -1.63 -8.82 -12.79
N PRO A 57 -1.23 -7.81 -13.59
CA PRO A 57 -0.12 -7.94 -14.52
C PRO A 57 1.26 -8.09 -13.84
N ALA A 58 1.41 -7.63 -12.60
CA ALA A 58 2.66 -7.73 -11.86
C ALA A 58 2.87 -9.11 -11.21
N VAL A 59 1.85 -9.99 -11.18
CA VAL A 59 1.97 -11.31 -10.56
C VAL A 59 2.38 -12.33 -11.60
N GLU A 60 3.47 -13.07 -11.33
CA GLU A 60 3.96 -14.17 -12.19
C GLU A 60 3.24 -15.47 -11.88
N SER A 61 3.11 -15.79 -10.60
CA SER A 61 2.48 -17.02 -10.15
C SER A 61 1.92 -16.91 -8.73
N VAL A 62 1.00 -17.81 -8.41
CA VAL A 62 0.39 -17.96 -7.09
C VAL A 62 0.63 -19.38 -6.58
N GLU A 63 1.13 -19.52 -5.36
CA GLU A 63 1.21 -20.77 -4.64
C GLU A 63 0.29 -20.72 -3.42
N MET A 64 -0.72 -21.59 -3.37
CA MET A 64 -1.59 -21.73 -2.19
C MET A 64 -0.89 -22.57 -1.12
N LYS A 65 -0.63 -21.99 0.05
CA LYS A 65 -0.09 -22.71 1.21
C LYS A 65 -1.22 -23.34 2.06
N SER A 66 -2.41 -22.78 1.96
CA SER A 66 -3.66 -23.30 2.56
C SER A 66 -4.85 -22.66 1.86
N ASP A 67 -6.07 -23.02 2.24
CA ASP A 67 -7.30 -22.39 1.72
C ASP A 67 -7.36 -20.86 1.95
N LYS A 68 -6.54 -20.35 2.87
CA LYS A 68 -6.54 -18.93 3.26
C LYS A 68 -5.20 -18.23 3.04
N VAL A 69 -4.13 -18.93 2.75
CA VAL A 69 -2.80 -18.35 2.62
C VAL A 69 -2.26 -18.60 1.23
N ARG A 70 -1.91 -17.53 0.53
CA ARG A 70 -1.23 -17.57 -0.76
C ARG A 70 0.11 -16.86 -0.72
N VAL A 71 1.04 -17.33 -1.53
CA VAL A 71 2.32 -16.68 -1.83
C VAL A 71 2.28 -16.23 -3.27
N LEU A 72 2.45 -14.94 -3.50
CA LEU A 72 2.56 -14.34 -4.81
C LEU A 72 4.04 -14.22 -5.17
N THR A 73 4.43 -14.65 -6.36
CA THR A 73 5.73 -14.33 -6.97
C THR A 73 5.52 -13.21 -7.97
N LEU A 74 6.32 -12.15 -7.90
CA LEU A 74 6.16 -10.97 -8.75
C LEU A 74 7.10 -11.02 -9.97
N LYS A 75 6.64 -10.40 -11.09
CA LYS A 75 7.39 -10.21 -12.34
C LYS A 75 8.39 -9.06 -12.24
N SER A 76 9.29 -9.12 -11.30
CA SER A 76 10.37 -8.13 -11.14
C SER A 76 11.70 -8.82 -10.87
N GLU A 77 12.79 -8.08 -10.95
CA GLU A 77 14.13 -8.63 -10.72
C GLU A 77 14.20 -9.39 -9.39
N GLY A 78 14.73 -10.60 -9.42
CA GLY A 78 14.83 -11.49 -8.26
C GLY A 78 13.54 -12.22 -7.90
N ASN A 79 12.45 -12.03 -8.64
CA ASN A 79 11.15 -12.67 -8.38
C ASN A 79 10.72 -12.61 -6.90
N PRO A 80 10.64 -11.40 -6.31
CA PRO A 80 10.31 -11.25 -4.90
C PRO A 80 8.89 -11.74 -4.61
N THR A 81 8.64 -12.10 -3.35
CA THR A 81 7.37 -12.69 -2.94
C THR A 81 6.60 -11.81 -1.96
N ILE A 82 5.28 -11.98 -1.97
CA ILE A 82 4.35 -11.44 -0.98
C ILE A 82 3.49 -12.59 -0.47
N THR A 83 3.44 -12.77 0.83
CA THR A 83 2.51 -13.73 1.47
C THR A 83 1.28 -12.99 1.95
N GLU A 84 0.12 -13.47 1.54
CA GLU A 84 -1.18 -12.89 1.89
C GLU A 84 -2.07 -13.91 2.58
N GLU A 85 -2.85 -13.42 3.54
CA GLU A 85 -3.83 -14.21 4.26
C GLU A 85 -5.23 -13.64 4.03
N LEU A 86 -6.14 -14.51 3.60
CA LEU A 86 -7.56 -14.23 3.42
C LEU A 86 -8.25 -14.10 4.77
N ASP A 87 -8.81 -12.92 5.05
CA ASP A 87 -9.62 -12.68 6.24
C ASP A 87 -11.08 -13.10 6.00
N LYS A 88 -11.66 -12.69 4.85
CA LYS A 88 -13.08 -12.91 4.56
C LYS A 88 -13.40 -12.83 3.07
N ILE A 89 -14.27 -13.72 2.62
CA ILE A 89 -15.06 -13.59 1.39
C ILE A 89 -16.53 -13.50 1.79
N ASN A 90 -17.27 -12.59 1.17
CA ASN A 90 -18.71 -12.46 1.33
C ASN A 90 -19.35 -12.39 -0.05
N ASP A 91 -19.99 -13.48 -0.47
CA ASP A 91 -20.64 -13.59 -1.80
C ASP A 91 -21.86 -12.68 -1.92
N GLU A 92 -22.66 -12.51 -0.85
CA GLU A 92 -23.86 -11.65 -0.88
C GLU A 92 -23.51 -10.17 -1.08
N LYS A 93 -22.38 -9.72 -0.49
CA LYS A 93 -21.88 -8.34 -0.59
C LYS A 93 -20.78 -8.18 -1.61
N MET A 94 -20.42 -9.25 -2.31
CA MET A 94 -19.31 -9.30 -3.26
C MET A 94 -18.07 -8.58 -2.73
N THR A 95 -17.61 -9.01 -1.53
CA THR A 95 -16.50 -8.36 -0.83
C THR A 95 -15.43 -9.37 -0.46
N LEU A 96 -14.19 -9.06 -0.81
CA LEU A 96 -12.98 -9.81 -0.46
C LEU A 96 -12.11 -8.97 0.49
N ILE A 97 -11.65 -9.56 1.60
CA ILE A 97 -10.79 -8.91 2.59
C ILE A 97 -9.57 -9.79 2.85
N TYR A 98 -8.38 -9.21 2.76
CA TYR A 98 -7.12 -9.91 3.00
C TYR A 98 -6.06 -8.97 3.59
N LYS A 99 -4.97 -9.55 4.07
CA LYS A 99 -3.82 -8.82 4.63
C LYS A 99 -2.51 -9.41 4.11
N ILE A 100 -1.46 -8.61 4.07
CA ILE A 100 -0.09 -9.08 3.88
C ILE A 100 0.45 -9.53 5.24
N THR A 101 1.03 -10.73 5.27
CA THR A 101 1.62 -11.32 6.48
C THR A 101 3.14 -11.41 6.40
N ASP A 102 3.70 -11.49 5.18
CA ASP A 102 5.14 -11.52 4.94
C ASP A 102 5.51 -11.00 3.54
N MET A 103 6.73 -10.53 3.37
CA MET A 103 7.28 -10.08 2.09
C MET A 103 8.79 -10.35 2.01
N SER A 104 9.29 -10.65 0.81
CA SER A 104 10.72 -10.73 0.56
C SER A 104 11.44 -9.41 0.88
N VAL A 105 12.62 -9.52 1.47
CA VAL A 105 13.60 -8.42 1.52
C VAL A 105 14.30 -8.37 0.17
N VAL A 106 14.12 -7.29 -0.58
CA VAL A 106 14.72 -7.11 -1.92
C VAL A 106 16.11 -6.50 -1.87
N LYS A 107 16.40 -5.72 -0.82
CA LYS A 107 17.75 -5.20 -0.51
C LYS A 107 17.83 -4.79 0.96
N THR A 108 19.04 -4.68 1.46
CA THR A 108 19.34 -4.09 2.78
C THR A 108 20.36 -2.98 2.60
N ILE A 109 20.16 -1.85 3.24
CA ILE A 109 21.13 -0.75 3.28
C ILE A 109 21.51 -0.44 4.73
N THR A 110 22.67 0.15 4.95
CA THR A 110 23.00 0.75 6.24
C THR A 110 22.50 2.18 6.28
N PHE A 111 21.53 2.47 7.16
CA PHE A 111 20.98 3.79 7.38
C PHE A 111 21.05 4.13 8.87
N ASN A 112 21.59 5.30 9.21
CA ASN A 112 21.82 5.71 10.61
C ASN A 112 22.52 4.63 11.46
N SER A 113 23.55 3.98 10.88
CA SER A 113 24.33 2.89 11.50
C SER A 113 23.52 1.63 11.86
N LYS A 114 22.35 1.44 11.22
CA LYS A 114 21.51 0.24 11.35
C LYS A 114 21.25 -0.38 9.98
N ASP A 115 21.23 -1.69 9.92
CA ASP A 115 20.77 -2.40 8.74
C ASP A 115 19.26 -2.21 8.58
N THR A 116 18.87 -1.68 7.43
CA THR A 116 17.50 -1.32 7.11
C THR A 116 17.03 -2.12 5.90
N PRO A 117 16.09 -3.05 6.07
CA PRO A 117 15.56 -3.86 4.97
C PRO A 117 14.60 -3.05 4.10
N TYR A 118 14.64 -3.31 2.80
CA TYR A 118 13.65 -2.89 1.82
C TYR A 118 12.85 -4.11 1.39
N TYR A 119 11.57 -4.05 1.62
CA TYR A 119 10.64 -5.12 1.27
C TYR A 119 10.09 -4.94 -0.15
N THR A 120 9.46 -5.97 -0.66
CA THR A 120 8.80 -6.00 -1.97
C THR A 120 7.88 -4.79 -2.20
N LEU A 121 7.13 -4.38 -1.17
CA LEU A 121 6.41 -3.11 -1.10
C LEU A 121 6.87 -2.35 0.15
N PRO A 122 6.96 -1.01 0.08
CA PRO A 122 7.42 -0.19 1.21
C PRO A 122 6.32 0.02 2.28
N VAL A 123 5.60 -1.05 2.63
CA VAL A 123 4.45 -1.03 3.55
C VAL A 123 4.60 -2.02 4.70
N SER A 124 3.89 -1.77 5.79
CA SER A 124 3.70 -2.68 6.92
C SER A 124 2.24 -2.66 7.40
N THR A 125 1.84 -3.69 8.14
CA THR A 125 0.45 -3.84 8.66
C THR A 125 -0.62 -3.59 7.62
N TYR A 126 -0.38 -4.05 6.39
CA TYR A 126 -1.25 -3.85 5.25
C TYR A 126 -2.50 -4.72 5.35
N LYS A 127 -3.66 -4.10 5.16
CA LYS A 127 -4.96 -4.77 5.01
C LYS A 127 -5.74 -4.16 3.86
N SER A 128 -6.41 -5.01 3.09
CA SER A 128 -7.10 -4.63 1.87
C SER A 128 -8.54 -5.14 1.81
N TRP A 129 -9.36 -4.39 1.07
CA TRP A 129 -10.76 -4.67 0.76
C TRP A 129 -10.99 -4.48 -0.72
N ILE A 130 -11.59 -5.47 -1.38
CA ILE A 130 -12.11 -5.35 -2.74
C ILE A 130 -13.63 -5.44 -2.65
N TYR A 131 -14.31 -4.48 -3.26
CA TYR A 131 -15.76 -4.41 -3.37
C TYR A 131 -16.17 -4.44 -4.83
N VAL A 132 -17.23 -5.18 -5.13
CA VAL A 132 -17.85 -5.23 -6.46
C VAL A 132 -19.29 -4.78 -6.31
N ASN A 133 -19.68 -3.70 -7.01
CA ASN A 133 -21.00 -3.11 -6.92
C ASN A 133 -21.58 -2.90 -8.31
N GLU A 134 -22.89 -3.13 -8.47
CA GLU A 134 -23.60 -2.74 -9.66
C GLU A 134 -23.73 -1.21 -9.74
N VAL A 135 -23.51 -0.65 -10.91
CA VAL A 135 -23.66 0.79 -11.20
C VAL A 135 -24.25 0.98 -12.59
N ASP A 136 -24.71 2.20 -12.88
CA ASP A 136 -25.14 2.54 -14.23
C ASP A 136 -23.96 2.37 -15.21
N GLY A 137 -24.17 1.54 -16.22
CA GLY A 137 -23.16 1.25 -17.25
C GLY A 137 -22.22 0.08 -16.92
N GLY A 138 -22.49 -0.72 -15.86
CA GLY A 138 -21.74 -1.94 -15.58
C GLY A 138 -21.47 -2.19 -14.10
N THR A 139 -20.22 -2.50 -13.79
CA THR A 139 -19.78 -2.92 -12.45
C THR A 139 -18.65 -2.01 -11.97
N GLU A 140 -18.81 -1.36 -10.83
CA GLU A 140 -17.71 -0.69 -10.13
C GLU A 140 -16.92 -1.72 -9.31
N VAL A 141 -15.63 -1.80 -9.55
CA VAL A 141 -14.68 -2.48 -8.68
C VAL A 141 -13.91 -1.41 -7.92
N ARG A 142 -13.98 -1.47 -6.59
CA ARG A 142 -13.25 -0.59 -5.68
C ARG A 142 -12.24 -1.39 -4.90
N TRP A 143 -10.98 -0.98 -4.95
CA TRP A 143 -9.88 -1.61 -4.22
C TRP A 143 -9.31 -0.63 -3.21
N ARG A 144 -9.48 -0.94 -1.93
CA ARG A 144 -9.08 -0.08 -0.82
C ARG A 144 -8.04 -0.77 0.04
N GLY A 145 -6.99 -0.06 0.44
CA GLY A 145 -5.96 -0.54 1.34
C GLY A 145 -5.65 0.43 2.46
N LYS A 146 -5.34 -0.11 3.65
CA LYS A 146 -4.83 0.65 4.79
C LYS A 146 -3.53 0.03 5.27
N PHE A 147 -2.52 0.86 5.52
CA PHE A 147 -1.17 0.41 5.87
C PHE A 147 -0.37 1.52 6.55
N TYR A 148 0.82 1.19 7.01
CA TYR A 148 1.87 2.13 7.35
C TYR A 148 3.02 1.96 6.37
N ARG A 149 3.95 2.93 6.26
CA ARG A 149 5.22 2.72 5.57
C ARG A 149 6.01 1.62 6.27
N SER A 150 6.93 0.96 5.54
CA SER A 150 7.75 -0.13 6.10
C SER A 150 8.78 0.38 7.12
N PHE A 151 9.39 1.55 6.90
CA PHE A 151 10.32 2.17 7.84
C PHE A 151 9.55 2.80 9.01
N MET A 152 9.66 2.20 10.20
CA MET A 152 8.84 2.55 11.36
C MET A 152 9.50 3.59 12.30
N ASP A 153 10.81 3.88 12.12
CA ASP A 153 11.50 4.86 12.93
C ASP A 153 11.11 6.30 12.56
N ASN A 154 11.43 7.25 13.45
CA ASN A 154 11.23 8.67 13.21
C ASN A 154 12.15 9.19 12.08
N PRO A 155 11.82 10.33 11.45
CA PRO A 155 12.71 10.96 10.48
C PRO A 155 14.12 11.23 11.03
N PRO A 156 15.15 11.22 10.16
CA PRO A 156 15.06 11.13 8.70
C PRO A 156 14.66 9.74 8.23
N VAL A 157 13.91 9.69 7.13
CA VAL A 157 13.44 8.45 6.47
C VAL A 157 14.32 8.18 5.26
N PRO A 158 14.79 6.94 5.04
CA PRO A 158 15.55 6.62 3.83
C PRO A 158 14.68 6.77 2.57
N GLU A 159 15.32 7.10 1.45
CA GLU A 159 14.68 7.22 0.14
C GLU A 159 13.93 5.91 -0.21
N GLY A 160 12.73 6.03 -0.75
CA GLY A 160 11.88 4.89 -1.10
C GLY A 160 11.07 4.31 0.06
N GLN A 161 11.13 4.91 1.28
CA GLN A 161 10.45 4.37 2.46
C GLN A 161 9.58 5.40 3.21
N SER A 162 9.28 6.54 2.60
CA SER A 162 8.39 7.56 3.16
C SER A 162 6.91 7.15 3.06
N ASP A 163 6.04 7.85 3.80
CA ASP A 163 4.59 7.67 3.69
C ASP A 163 4.09 7.93 2.25
N ALA A 164 4.64 8.96 1.58
CA ALA A 164 4.28 9.30 0.20
C ALA A 164 4.67 8.19 -0.79
N GLU A 165 5.89 7.65 -0.69
CA GLU A 165 6.38 6.58 -1.55
C GLU A 165 5.62 5.26 -1.31
N ALA A 166 5.21 4.98 -0.08
CA ALA A 166 4.33 3.86 0.23
C ALA A 166 2.95 4.00 -0.43
N VAL A 167 2.36 5.20 -0.39
CA VAL A 167 1.09 5.50 -1.08
C VAL A 167 1.24 5.38 -2.59
N GLU A 168 2.29 5.92 -3.18
CA GLU A 168 2.57 5.84 -4.61
C GLU A 168 2.71 4.38 -5.08
N ALA A 169 3.48 3.56 -4.36
CA ALA A 169 3.69 2.16 -4.69
C ALA A 169 2.36 1.36 -4.65
N VAL A 170 1.55 1.51 -3.61
CA VAL A 170 0.26 0.83 -3.51
C VAL A 170 -0.72 1.32 -4.56
N THR A 171 -0.74 2.63 -4.84
CA THR A 171 -1.58 3.22 -5.90
C THR A 171 -1.23 2.62 -7.27
N ALA A 172 0.05 2.50 -7.59
CA ALA A 172 0.50 1.91 -8.86
C ALA A 172 0.06 0.45 -8.99
N VAL A 173 0.18 -0.35 -7.92
CA VAL A 173 -0.31 -1.74 -7.86
C VAL A 173 -1.81 -1.79 -8.15
N TYR A 174 -2.62 -0.98 -7.46
CA TYR A 174 -4.08 -1.01 -7.63
C TYR A 174 -4.51 -0.58 -9.02
N LYS A 175 -3.98 0.52 -9.53
CA LYS A 175 -4.32 1.01 -10.87
C LYS A 175 -3.98 -0.01 -11.94
N SER A 176 -2.77 -0.55 -11.93
CA SER A 176 -2.36 -1.54 -12.94
C SER A 176 -3.22 -2.82 -12.89
N GLY A 177 -3.55 -3.29 -11.69
CA GLY A 177 -4.43 -4.45 -11.50
C GLY A 177 -5.85 -4.20 -12.01
N LEU A 178 -6.46 -3.08 -11.59
CA LEU A 178 -7.83 -2.72 -11.99
C LEU A 178 -7.95 -2.46 -13.50
N GLU A 179 -6.99 -1.78 -14.11
CA GLU A 179 -6.96 -1.55 -15.56
C GLU A 179 -6.86 -2.85 -16.35
N ASN A 180 -5.98 -3.77 -15.93
CA ASN A 180 -5.87 -5.06 -16.61
C ASN A 180 -7.11 -5.94 -16.39
N LEU A 181 -7.70 -5.94 -15.19
CA LEU A 181 -8.97 -6.61 -14.93
C LEU A 181 -10.06 -6.11 -15.89
N LYS A 182 -10.20 -4.78 -16.05
CA LYS A 182 -11.14 -4.18 -17.02
C LYS A 182 -10.87 -4.70 -18.43
N ASN A 183 -9.62 -4.64 -18.89
CA ASN A 183 -9.25 -5.12 -20.22
C ASN A 183 -9.57 -6.60 -20.46
N ILE A 184 -9.55 -7.43 -19.43
CA ILE A 184 -9.90 -8.86 -19.52
C ILE A 184 -11.42 -9.04 -19.55
N MET A 185 -12.15 -8.30 -18.73
CA MET A 185 -13.59 -8.48 -18.57
C MET A 185 -14.41 -7.91 -19.73
N GLU A 186 -13.88 -6.93 -20.44
CA GLU A 186 -14.54 -6.25 -21.58
C GLU A 186 -14.24 -6.89 -22.95
N LYS A 187 -13.43 -7.95 -23.00
CA LYS A 187 -13.21 -8.78 -24.18
C LYS A 187 -14.32 -9.82 -24.34
#